data_66c8a80c83da84060f24761ff133001a
#
_entry.id   66c8a80c83da84060f24761ff133001a
#
_cell.length_a   1.000
_cell.length_b   1.000
_cell.length_c   1.000
_cell.angle_alpha   90.00
_cell.angle_beta   90.00
_cell.angle_gamma   90.00
#
_symmetry.space_group_name_H-M   'P 1'
#
loop_
_entity.id
_entity.type
_entity.pdbx_description
1 polymer ?
#
loop_
_entity_poly.entity_id
_entity_poly.type
_entity_poly.pdbx_seq_one_letter_code
_entity_poly.pdbx_strand_id
1 'polypeptide(L)'
;TLPLDHADSDMEVDGTYTNPNVTVALLDPSLLECTLAHSNITFVMNAQREVCVLDKAGGVAIPYPTILGLLDGAAARARQLSDFLESQLAEDSAQRVLSIR
;
A
#
# COMPACT_ATOMS: atom_id res chain seq x y z
N THR A 1 1.43 -5.85 1.13
CA THR A 1 1.65 -7.27 0.85
C THR A 1 2.62 -7.45 -0.29
N LEU A 2 3.65 -8.22 -0.05
CA LEU A 2 4.69 -8.45 -1.03
C LEU A 2 4.87 -9.94 -1.25
N PRO A 3 4.23 -10.51 -2.26
CA PRO A 3 4.57 -11.86 -2.64
C PRO A 3 5.99 -11.88 -3.20
N LEU A 4 6.79 -12.75 -2.68
CA LEU A 4 8.13 -12.93 -3.14
C LEU A 4 8.22 -14.29 -3.78
N ASP A 5 8.60 -14.31 -5.02
CA ASP A 5 8.86 -15.55 -5.69
C ASP A 5 10.29 -15.96 -5.40
N HIS A 6 10.46 -16.95 -4.56
CA HIS A 6 11.72 -17.49 -4.27
C HIS A 6 12.03 -18.78 -4.81
N ALA A 7 11.28 -19.15 -5.68
CA ALA A 7 11.57 -20.36 -6.28
C ALA A 7 12.96 -20.42 -6.77
N ASP A 8 13.40 -21.50 -6.91
CA ASP A 8 14.52 -21.79 -7.67
C ASP A 8 14.39 -21.02 -8.95
N SER A 9 15.09 -19.97 -9.01
CA SER A 9 15.32 -19.17 -10.17
C SER A 9 14.80 -19.74 -11.45
N ASP A 10 14.36 -19.10 -12.35
CA ASP A 10 14.04 -19.57 -13.70
C ASP A 10 12.77 -20.41 -13.79
N MET A 11 11.83 -20.22 -12.89
CA MET A 11 10.54 -20.88 -13.06
C MET A 11 9.73 -20.19 -14.12
N GLU A 12 9.42 -20.93 -15.14
CA GLU A 12 8.56 -20.47 -16.20
C GLU A 12 7.11 -20.81 -15.85
N VAL A 13 6.28 -19.81 -15.69
CA VAL A 13 4.86 -19.99 -15.44
C VAL A 13 4.10 -19.39 -16.61
N ASP A 14 3.32 -20.23 -17.28
CA ASP A 14 2.51 -19.84 -18.45
C ASP A 14 3.29 -19.09 -19.54
N GLY A 15 4.53 -19.49 -19.75
CA GLY A 15 5.38 -18.87 -20.73
C GLY A 15 5.96 -17.53 -20.33
N THR A 16 5.72 -17.09 -19.11
CA THR A 16 6.32 -15.90 -18.57
C THR A 16 7.48 -16.24 -17.66
N TYR A 17 8.58 -15.59 -17.89
CA TYR A 17 9.77 -15.76 -17.08
C TYR A 17 9.61 -14.96 -15.80
N THR A 18 9.61 -15.63 -14.66
CA THR A 18 9.57 -14.94 -13.36
C THR A 18 10.97 -14.89 -12.76
N ASN A 19 11.44 -13.70 -12.53
CA ASN A 19 12.73 -13.49 -11.88
C ASN A 19 12.53 -13.60 -10.36
N PRO A 20 13.26 -14.49 -9.68
CA PRO A 20 13.10 -14.68 -8.24
C PRO A 20 13.50 -13.46 -7.41
N ASN A 21 14.21 -12.53 -8.01
CA ASN A 21 14.61 -11.31 -7.34
C ASN A 21 13.58 -10.18 -7.51
N VAL A 22 12.51 -10.42 -8.25
CA VAL A 22 11.47 -9.42 -8.45
C VAL A 22 10.45 -9.55 -7.33
N THR A 23 10.25 -8.45 -6.63
CA THR A 23 9.23 -8.34 -5.60
C THR A 23 8.02 -7.63 -6.20
N VAL A 24 6.87 -8.26 -6.13
CA VAL A 24 5.62 -7.67 -6.58
C VAL A 24 4.82 -7.23 -5.35
N ALA A 25 4.46 -5.96 -5.32
CA ALA A 25 3.64 -5.42 -4.26
C ALA A 25 2.19 -5.31 -4.71
N LEU A 26 1.29 -5.79 -3.87
CA LEU A 26 -0.15 -5.67 -4.09
C LEU A 26 -0.72 -4.66 -3.11
N LEU A 27 -1.48 -3.69 -3.63
CA LEU A 27 -2.19 -2.72 -2.81
C LEU A 27 -3.59 -3.24 -2.51
N ASP A 28 -4.01 -3.08 -1.26
CA ASP A 28 -5.34 -3.49 -0.83
C ASP A 28 -5.68 -4.93 -1.26
N PRO A 29 -4.86 -5.92 -0.86
CA PRO A 29 -5.07 -7.29 -1.32
C PRO A 29 -6.32 -7.90 -0.74
N SER A 30 -6.93 -8.80 -1.50
CA SER A 30 -8.03 -9.62 -1.01
C SER A 30 -7.55 -10.60 0.05
N LEU A 31 -8.49 -11.25 0.74
CA LEU A 31 -8.13 -12.24 1.75
C LEU A 31 -7.30 -13.37 1.14
N LEU A 32 -7.66 -13.84 -0.03
CA LEU A 32 -6.91 -14.88 -0.71
C LEU A 32 -5.50 -14.43 -1.07
N GLU A 33 -5.36 -13.21 -1.57
CA GLU A 33 -4.06 -12.64 -1.90
C GLU A 33 -3.19 -12.48 -0.65
N CYS A 34 -3.78 -12.08 0.48
CA CYS A 34 -3.07 -12.01 1.76
C CYS A 34 -2.54 -13.37 2.19
N THR A 35 -3.31 -14.44 2.01
CA THR A 35 -2.88 -15.77 2.42
C THR A 35 -1.74 -16.31 1.55
N LEU A 36 -1.64 -15.85 0.31
CA LEU A 36 -0.58 -16.25 -0.61
C LEU A 36 0.67 -15.38 -0.52
N ALA A 37 0.59 -14.26 0.20
CA ALA A 37 1.70 -13.34 0.31
C ALA A 37 2.81 -13.90 1.22
N HIS A 38 4.05 -13.62 0.85
CA HIS A 38 5.22 -14.01 1.63
C HIS A 38 5.54 -13.02 2.75
N SER A 39 5.03 -11.81 2.64
CA SER A 39 5.25 -10.76 3.61
C SER A 39 4.16 -9.69 3.50
N ASN A 40 3.82 -9.10 4.63
CA ASN A 40 2.87 -7.99 4.68
C ASN A 40 3.56 -6.79 5.29
N ILE A 41 3.28 -5.61 4.74
CA ILE A 41 3.81 -4.38 5.29
C ILE A 41 2.67 -3.35 5.33
N THR A 42 2.60 -2.64 6.45
CA THR A 42 1.59 -1.61 6.67
C THR A 42 2.27 -0.28 6.96
N PHE A 43 1.85 0.74 6.23
CA PHE A 43 2.30 2.11 6.47
C PHE A 43 1.11 2.96 6.90
N VAL A 44 1.31 3.79 7.90
CA VAL A 44 0.37 4.85 8.24
C VAL A 44 1.10 6.17 8.06
N MET A 45 0.57 7.01 7.21
CA MET A 45 1.19 8.30 6.86
C MET A 45 0.17 9.42 6.90
N ASN A 46 0.64 10.62 7.15
CA ASN A 46 -0.20 11.81 7.08
C ASN A 46 -0.02 12.53 5.73
N ALA A 47 -0.78 13.60 5.52
CA ALA A 47 -0.73 14.37 4.27
C ALA A 47 0.59 15.13 4.09
N GLN A 48 1.36 15.31 5.16
CA GLN A 48 2.66 15.98 5.14
C GLN A 48 3.81 15.04 4.83
N ARG A 49 3.53 13.81 4.40
CA ARG A 49 4.51 12.79 4.05
C ARG A 49 5.36 12.33 5.24
N GLU A 50 4.77 12.37 6.43
CA GLU A 50 5.42 11.84 7.62
C GLU A 50 4.93 10.43 7.89
N VAL A 51 5.84 9.54 8.24
CA VAL A 51 5.51 8.15 8.56
C VAL A 51 5.11 8.06 10.03
N CYS A 52 3.86 7.73 10.29
CA CYS A 52 3.35 7.56 11.65
C CYS A 52 3.56 6.15 12.16
N VAL A 53 3.34 5.17 11.29
CA VAL A 53 3.52 3.75 11.63
C VAL A 53 4.14 3.04 10.44
N LEU A 54 5.09 2.17 10.75
CA LEU A 54 5.64 1.21 9.81
C LEU A 54 5.63 -0.14 10.52
N ASP A 55 4.83 -1.06 10.00
CA ASP A 55 4.69 -2.37 10.58
C ASP A 55 4.96 -3.46 9.56
N LYS A 56 5.90 -4.33 9.87
CA LYS A 56 6.21 -5.52 9.10
C LYS A 56 6.48 -6.66 10.07
N ALA A 57 5.43 -7.35 10.45
CA ALA A 57 5.49 -8.40 11.45
C ALA A 57 5.94 -9.73 10.83
N GLY A 58 7.23 -9.91 10.66
CA GLY A 58 7.78 -11.14 10.14
C GLY A 58 7.68 -11.26 8.62
N GLY A 59 7.75 -12.49 8.14
CA GLY A 59 7.77 -12.79 6.71
C GLY A 59 9.16 -12.63 6.10
N VAL A 60 9.19 -12.59 4.78
CA VAL A 60 10.43 -12.47 4.02
C VAL A 60 10.97 -11.04 4.11
N ALA A 61 12.28 -10.89 4.20
CA ALA A 61 12.91 -9.58 4.22
C ALA A 61 12.65 -8.83 2.90
N ILE A 62 12.43 -7.54 3.02
CA ILE A 62 12.13 -6.67 1.88
C ILE A 62 13.33 -5.77 1.64
N PRO A 63 13.82 -5.66 0.39
CA PRO A 63 14.92 -4.75 0.08
C PRO A 63 14.57 -3.30 0.40
N TYR A 64 15.54 -2.55 0.89
CA TYR A 64 15.35 -1.16 1.27
C TYR A 64 14.81 -0.27 0.13
N PRO A 65 15.33 -0.36 -1.10
CA PRO A 65 14.77 0.44 -2.20
C PRO A 65 13.30 0.13 -2.49
N THR A 66 12.86 -1.10 -2.30
CA THR A 66 11.47 -1.48 -2.46
C THR A 66 10.60 -0.79 -1.42
N ILE A 67 11.04 -0.74 -0.17
CA ILE A 67 10.34 -0.05 0.91
C ILE A 67 10.20 1.43 0.59
N LEU A 68 11.24 2.08 0.07
CA LEU A 68 11.18 3.49 -0.30
C LEU A 68 10.15 3.75 -1.40
N GLY A 69 10.10 2.89 -2.41
CA GLY A 69 9.09 2.99 -3.48
C GLY A 69 7.67 2.85 -2.94
N LEU A 70 7.46 1.92 -2.01
CA LEU A 70 6.17 1.72 -1.38
C LEU A 70 5.76 2.92 -0.51
N LEU A 71 6.73 3.52 0.18
CA LEU A 71 6.48 4.73 0.97
C LEU A 71 6.03 5.89 0.09
N ASP A 72 6.62 6.07 -1.07
CA ASP A 72 6.19 7.11 -2.02
C ASP A 72 4.75 6.89 -2.46
N GLY A 73 4.39 5.66 -2.77
CA GLY A 73 3.00 5.31 -3.12
C GLY A 73 2.04 5.57 -1.96
N ALA A 74 2.42 5.21 -0.75
CA ALA A 74 1.63 5.45 0.44
C ALA A 74 1.44 6.94 0.70
N ALA A 75 2.47 7.74 0.51
CA ALA A 75 2.39 9.19 0.67
C ALA A 75 1.40 9.82 -0.31
N ALA A 76 1.45 9.40 -1.58
CA ALA A 76 0.51 9.88 -2.59
C ALA A 76 -0.93 9.51 -2.22
N ARG A 77 -1.16 8.29 -1.75
CA ARG A 77 -2.49 7.84 -1.34
C ARG A 77 -3.00 8.60 -0.12
N ALA A 78 -2.14 8.84 0.86
CA ALA A 78 -2.50 9.61 2.05
C ALA A 78 -2.93 11.03 1.68
N ARG A 79 -2.22 11.66 0.74
CA ARG A 79 -2.58 12.98 0.25
C ARG A 79 -3.93 12.99 -0.45
N GLN A 80 -4.17 12.01 -1.30
CA GLN A 80 -5.46 11.89 -1.99
C GLN A 80 -6.61 11.72 -1.01
N LEU A 81 -6.45 10.89 0.00
CA LEU A 81 -7.47 10.67 1.02
C LEU A 81 -7.70 11.92 1.86
N SER A 82 -6.66 12.64 2.22
CA SER A 82 -6.76 13.87 2.99
C SER A 82 -7.53 14.93 2.20
N ASP A 83 -7.19 15.14 0.93
CA ASP A 83 -7.86 16.10 0.06
C ASP A 83 -9.34 15.75 -0.13
N PHE A 84 -9.63 14.46 -0.31
CA PHE A 84 -11.00 13.98 -0.44
C PHE A 84 -11.82 14.25 0.83
N LEU A 85 -11.25 13.93 1.99
CA LEU A 85 -11.92 14.14 3.27
C LEU A 85 -12.19 15.63 3.54
N GLU A 86 -11.21 16.48 3.27
CA GLU A 86 -11.39 17.92 3.43
C GLU A 86 -12.51 18.45 2.54
N SER A 87 -12.55 18.00 1.29
CA SER A 87 -13.60 18.38 0.34
C SER A 87 -14.97 17.94 0.83
N GLN A 88 -15.11 16.71 1.30
CA GLN A 88 -16.39 16.19 1.80
C GLN A 88 -16.84 16.88 3.08
N LEU A 89 -15.91 17.15 3.98
CA LEU A 89 -16.22 17.86 5.22
C LEU A 89 -16.65 19.30 4.96
N ALA A 90 -16.02 19.99 4.02
CA ALA A 90 -16.40 21.35 3.64
C ALA A 90 -17.81 21.35 3.04
N GLU A 91 -18.14 20.41 2.18
CA GLU A 91 -19.45 20.28 1.58
C GLU A 91 -20.52 19.97 2.64
N ASP A 92 -20.25 19.04 3.53
CA ASP A 92 -21.16 18.68 4.62
C ASP A 92 -21.40 19.86 5.56
N SER A 93 -20.36 20.60 5.90
CA SER A 93 -20.46 21.79 6.75
C SER A 93 -21.34 22.87 6.10
N ALA A 94 -21.18 23.10 4.80
CA ALA A 94 -22.02 24.05 4.07
C ALA A 94 -23.48 23.63 4.07
N GLN A 95 -23.76 22.34 3.87
CA GLN A 95 -25.13 21.81 3.90
C GLN A 95 -25.77 21.94 5.27
N ARG A 96 -25.02 21.68 6.33
CA ARG A 96 -25.51 21.83 7.71
C ARG A 96 -25.87 23.24 8.05
N VAL A 97 -25.06 24.21 7.62
CA VAL A 97 -25.35 25.62 7.85
C VAL A 97 -26.64 26.03 7.14
N LEU A 98 -26.85 25.53 5.91
CA LEU A 98 -28.10 25.82 5.18
C LEU A 98 -29.32 25.17 5.82
N SER A 99 -29.16 23.97 6.41
CA SER A 99 -30.29 23.27 6.99
C SER A 99 -30.73 23.84 8.36
N ILE A 100 -29.86 24.56 9.03
CA ILE A 100 -30.18 25.23 10.30
C ILE A 100 -30.98 26.50 10.10
N ARG A 101 -30.95 27.10 8.92
CA ARG A 101 -31.72 28.28 8.58
C ARG A 101 -33.12 27.91 8.13
#